data_e8d0f29e93a9557e8f92750ab35df625
#
_entry.id   e8d0f29e93a9557e8f92750ab35df625
#
_cell.length_a   1.000
_cell.length_b   1.000
_cell.length_c   1.000
_cell.angle_alpha   90.00
_cell.angle_beta   90.00
_cell.angle_gamma   90.00
#
_symmetry.space_group_name_H-M   'P 1'
#
loop_
_entity.id
_entity.type
_entity.pdbx_description
1 polymer ?
#
loop_
_entity_poly.entity_id
_entity_poly.type
_entity_poly.pdbx_seq_one_letter_code
_entity_poly.pdbx_strand_id
1 'polypeptide(L)'
;MGERENPQFIPEGVDLENPNPARIYDWFLGGSTNWAIDREFGGKVLETFPEVRNLARVGREFLGRGVRYLARQGVTQFLDLGSGVPTVGNVHEIVDSVNPDSRCVYVDNEPVAVAHSQVLLERHGDPNRHAVLKGDLREPEDIWRRAMATGVLNPDEPIGLIIVGVLYFFGPEDDPHGIVARYRDLLPSGSYLLSSHMTEDEAPEEDLDKRDEVRNQYQRSSSELHMRTRAEFRDFFDGFELVEPGVVWLPEWHLDERESKVTDRYVDNPAGCNGIGALGRKP
;
A
#
# COMPACT_ATOMS: atom_id res chain seq x y z
N MET A 1 -13.37 -26.72 -25.86
CA MET A 1 -13.82 -27.26 -24.55
C MET A 1 -13.73 -26.05 -23.62
N GLY A 2 -14.86 -25.39 -23.40
CA GLY A 2 -14.86 -24.12 -22.65
C GLY A 2 -14.49 -24.38 -21.20
N GLU A 3 -13.52 -23.62 -20.72
CA GLU A 3 -13.23 -23.48 -19.29
C GLU A 3 -14.52 -23.01 -18.62
N ARG A 4 -15.06 -23.82 -17.72
CA ARG A 4 -16.15 -23.41 -16.86
C ARG A 4 -15.55 -22.39 -15.92
N GLU A 5 -15.86 -21.10 -16.14
CA GLU A 5 -15.65 -20.08 -15.12
C GLU A 5 -16.36 -20.56 -13.87
N ASN A 6 -15.59 -20.88 -12.85
CA ASN A 6 -16.13 -21.12 -11.52
C ASN A 6 -16.86 -19.81 -11.13
N PRO A 7 -18.14 -19.83 -10.71
CA PRO A 7 -18.82 -18.60 -10.34
C PRO A 7 -18.01 -17.99 -9.19
N GLN A 8 -17.21 -16.97 -9.51
CA GLN A 8 -16.49 -16.20 -8.52
C GLN A 8 -17.54 -15.59 -7.58
N PHE A 9 -17.41 -15.85 -6.31
CA PHE A 9 -18.21 -15.17 -5.30
C PHE A 9 -17.92 -13.66 -5.43
N ILE A 10 -18.92 -12.90 -5.85
CA ILE A 10 -18.84 -11.45 -5.97
C ILE A 10 -19.37 -10.86 -4.66
N PRO A 11 -18.53 -10.22 -3.86
CA PRO A 11 -18.96 -9.54 -2.65
C PRO A 11 -19.98 -8.44 -2.96
N GLU A 12 -20.88 -8.16 -2.02
CA GLU A 12 -21.84 -7.06 -2.17
C GLU A 12 -21.13 -5.71 -2.27
N GLY A 13 -21.57 -4.87 -3.21
CA GLY A 13 -21.05 -3.52 -3.42
C GLY A 13 -19.80 -3.43 -4.30
N VAL A 14 -19.43 -4.52 -4.99
CA VAL A 14 -18.34 -4.49 -5.99
C VAL A 14 -18.80 -3.75 -7.24
N ASP A 15 -18.02 -2.74 -7.65
CA ASP A 15 -18.18 -2.10 -8.96
C ASP A 15 -17.53 -2.98 -10.04
N LEU A 16 -18.34 -3.55 -10.93
CA LEU A 16 -17.89 -4.34 -12.08
C LEU A 16 -17.90 -3.53 -13.40
N GLU A 17 -18.35 -2.29 -13.37
CA GLU A 17 -18.43 -1.42 -14.55
C GLU A 17 -17.16 -0.59 -14.72
N ASN A 18 -16.43 -0.34 -13.62
CA ASN A 18 -15.19 0.43 -13.64
C ASN A 18 -14.01 -0.41 -13.15
N PRO A 19 -12.81 -0.24 -13.76
CA PRO A 19 -11.59 -0.87 -13.27
C PRO A 19 -11.20 -0.26 -11.91
N ASN A 20 -10.75 -1.12 -10.98
CA ASN A 20 -10.40 -0.70 -9.61
C ASN A 20 -8.89 -0.83 -9.36
N PRO A 21 -8.23 0.17 -8.74
CA PRO A 21 -6.80 0.15 -8.48
C PRO A 21 -6.29 -1.08 -7.71
N ALA A 22 -6.99 -1.53 -6.66
CA ALA A 22 -6.58 -2.70 -5.89
C ALA A 22 -6.60 -3.98 -6.72
N ARG A 23 -7.61 -4.15 -7.59
CA ARG A 23 -7.73 -5.30 -8.49
C ARG A 23 -6.73 -5.24 -9.65
N ILE A 24 -6.46 -4.04 -10.18
CA ILE A 24 -5.42 -3.81 -11.20
C ILE A 24 -4.04 -4.13 -10.62
N TYR A 25 -3.77 -3.70 -9.38
CA TYR A 25 -2.52 -3.98 -8.70
C TYR A 25 -2.31 -5.48 -8.45
N ASP A 26 -3.36 -6.20 -8.03
CA ASP A 26 -3.37 -7.66 -7.93
C ASP A 26 -2.96 -8.31 -9.27
N TRP A 27 -3.52 -7.84 -10.39
CA TRP A 27 -3.15 -8.34 -11.70
C TRP A 27 -1.70 -8.04 -12.10
N PHE A 28 -1.17 -6.86 -11.76
CA PHE A 28 0.24 -6.53 -12.00
C PHE A 28 1.18 -7.46 -11.23
N LEU A 29 0.79 -7.87 -10.05
CA LEU A 29 1.56 -8.83 -9.24
C LEU A 29 1.39 -10.29 -9.69
N GLY A 30 0.50 -10.56 -10.64
CA GLY A 30 0.21 -11.91 -11.15
C GLY A 30 -0.86 -12.65 -10.37
N GLY A 31 -1.65 -11.93 -9.55
CA GLY A 31 -2.79 -12.47 -8.83
C GLY A 31 -3.97 -12.79 -9.75
N SER A 32 -4.99 -13.42 -9.19
CA SER A 32 -6.19 -13.86 -9.89
C SER A 32 -7.50 -13.24 -9.37
N THR A 33 -7.39 -12.31 -8.41
CA THR A 33 -8.52 -11.64 -7.77
C THR A 33 -8.85 -10.34 -8.49
N ASN A 34 -9.07 -10.45 -9.79
CA ASN A 34 -9.34 -9.35 -10.72
C ASN A 34 -10.30 -9.80 -11.82
N TRP A 35 -11.03 -8.87 -12.42
CA TRP A 35 -11.99 -9.14 -13.48
C TRP A 35 -11.44 -8.78 -14.86
N ALA A 36 -12.22 -9.10 -15.91
CA ALA A 36 -11.83 -8.80 -17.28
C ALA A 36 -11.57 -7.31 -17.51
N ILE A 37 -12.39 -6.44 -16.90
CA ILE A 37 -12.25 -4.98 -17.01
C ILE A 37 -10.93 -4.47 -16.39
N ASP A 38 -10.50 -5.04 -15.25
CA ASP A 38 -9.24 -4.69 -14.60
C ASP A 38 -8.04 -5.15 -15.44
N ARG A 39 -8.12 -6.35 -16.03
CA ARG A 39 -7.08 -6.91 -16.91
C ARG A 39 -6.98 -6.15 -18.23
N GLU A 40 -8.11 -5.75 -18.80
CA GLU A 40 -8.11 -4.93 -20.03
C GLU A 40 -7.49 -3.56 -19.77
N PHE A 41 -7.87 -2.91 -18.68
CA PHE A 41 -7.30 -1.63 -18.28
C PHE A 41 -5.80 -1.77 -17.99
N GLY A 42 -5.41 -2.71 -17.12
CA GLY A 42 -4.01 -2.96 -16.77
C GLY A 42 -3.16 -3.36 -17.99
N GLY A 43 -3.77 -4.05 -18.98
CA GLY A 43 -3.12 -4.37 -20.26
C GLY A 43 -2.75 -3.11 -21.04
N LYS A 44 -3.65 -2.13 -21.14
CA LYS A 44 -3.38 -0.84 -21.80
C LYS A 44 -2.27 -0.06 -21.06
N VAL A 45 -2.31 -0.05 -19.73
CA VAL A 45 -1.22 0.55 -18.94
C VAL A 45 0.11 -0.14 -19.22
N LEU A 46 0.13 -1.48 -19.28
CA LEU A 46 1.34 -2.25 -19.56
C LEU A 46 1.89 -2.03 -20.97
N GLU A 47 1.01 -1.81 -21.96
CA GLU A 47 1.43 -1.44 -23.34
C GLU A 47 2.12 -0.08 -23.38
N THR A 48 1.61 0.90 -22.62
CA THR A 48 2.17 2.25 -22.52
C THR A 48 3.43 2.27 -21.67
N PHE A 49 3.41 1.57 -20.54
CA PHE A 49 4.49 1.55 -19.56
C PHE A 49 4.81 0.10 -19.10
N PRO A 50 5.66 -0.63 -19.84
CA PRO A 50 5.97 -2.04 -19.59
C PRO A 50 6.56 -2.33 -18.22
N GLU A 51 7.21 -1.34 -17.59
CA GLU A 51 7.86 -1.47 -16.28
C GLU A 51 6.87 -1.50 -15.10
N VAL A 52 5.59 -1.20 -15.29
CA VAL A 52 4.59 -1.08 -14.21
C VAL A 52 4.53 -2.32 -13.30
N ARG A 53 4.71 -3.54 -13.84
CA ARG A 53 4.75 -4.76 -13.03
C ARG A 53 5.97 -4.83 -12.11
N ASN A 54 7.10 -4.33 -12.58
CA ASN A 54 8.30 -4.27 -11.75
C ASN A 54 8.15 -3.22 -10.65
N LEU A 55 7.51 -2.09 -10.97
CA LEU A 55 7.20 -1.05 -9.98
C LEU A 55 6.30 -1.57 -8.87
N ALA A 56 5.25 -2.33 -9.23
CA ALA A 56 4.38 -2.98 -8.24
C ALA A 56 5.17 -3.91 -7.32
N ARG A 57 6.09 -4.70 -7.87
CA ARG A 57 6.96 -5.60 -7.09
C ARG A 57 7.93 -4.84 -6.19
N VAL A 58 8.53 -3.76 -6.68
CA VAL A 58 9.42 -2.89 -5.89
C VAL A 58 8.66 -2.26 -4.72
N GLY A 59 7.41 -1.82 -4.95
CA GLY A 59 6.54 -1.34 -3.88
C GLY A 59 6.26 -2.39 -2.80
N ARG A 60 5.99 -3.65 -3.20
CA ARG A 60 5.82 -4.78 -2.25
C ARG A 60 7.10 -5.09 -1.48
N GLU A 61 8.25 -5.03 -2.13
CA GLU A 61 9.53 -5.22 -1.44
C GLU A 61 9.83 -4.12 -0.44
N PHE A 62 9.53 -2.86 -0.79
CA PHE A 62 9.66 -1.74 0.13
C PHE A 62 8.77 -1.95 1.37
N LEU A 63 7.49 -2.29 1.18
CA LEU A 63 6.59 -2.64 2.28
C LEU A 63 7.20 -3.73 3.17
N GLY A 64 7.68 -4.81 2.57
CA GLY A 64 8.29 -5.92 3.31
C GLY A 64 9.51 -5.50 4.12
N ARG A 65 10.40 -4.68 3.55
CA ARG A 65 11.57 -4.15 4.27
C ARG A 65 11.16 -3.24 5.42
N GLY A 66 10.24 -2.31 5.19
CA GLY A 66 9.75 -1.40 6.23
C GLY A 66 9.08 -2.14 7.38
N VAL A 67 8.26 -3.13 7.09
CA VAL A 67 7.58 -3.94 8.11
C VAL A 67 8.57 -4.78 8.92
N ARG A 68 9.55 -5.44 8.29
CA ARG A 68 10.62 -6.17 9.01
C ARG A 68 11.45 -5.25 9.89
N TYR A 69 11.83 -4.10 9.35
CA TYR A 69 12.56 -3.10 10.13
C TYR A 69 11.77 -2.70 11.39
N LEU A 70 10.49 -2.34 11.25
CA LEU A 70 9.63 -1.97 12.37
C LEU A 70 9.51 -3.10 13.40
N ALA A 71 9.31 -4.34 12.96
CA ALA A 71 9.24 -5.49 13.87
C ALA A 71 10.55 -5.68 14.66
N ARG A 72 11.71 -5.46 14.03
CA ARG A 72 13.02 -5.50 14.70
C ARG A 72 13.26 -4.32 15.65
N GLN A 73 12.59 -3.17 15.41
CA GLN A 73 12.57 -2.05 16.36
C GLN A 73 11.63 -2.29 17.55
N GLY A 74 10.97 -3.45 17.63
CA GLY A 74 10.08 -3.81 18.71
C GLY A 74 8.63 -3.36 18.52
N VAL A 75 8.24 -2.89 17.32
CA VAL A 75 6.84 -2.63 17.00
C VAL A 75 6.11 -3.96 16.84
N THR A 76 5.04 -4.13 17.62
CA THR A 76 4.27 -5.39 17.69
C THR A 76 2.87 -5.27 17.11
N GLN A 77 2.44 -4.07 16.75
CA GLN A 77 1.09 -3.84 16.22
C GLN A 77 1.13 -2.97 14.97
N PHE A 78 0.29 -3.32 14.00
CA PHE A 78 0.26 -2.70 12.68
C PHE A 78 -1.16 -2.36 12.27
N LEU A 79 -1.35 -1.18 11.72
CA LEU A 79 -2.58 -0.72 11.06
C LEU A 79 -2.24 -0.46 9.59
N ASP A 80 -2.73 -1.33 8.69
CA ASP A 80 -2.45 -1.28 7.26
C ASP A 80 -3.63 -0.68 6.50
N LEU A 81 -3.47 0.55 6.04
CA LEU A 81 -4.50 1.36 5.37
C LEU A 81 -4.35 1.29 3.86
N GLY A 82 -5.42 0.90 3.17
CA GLY A 82 -5.39 0.59 1.75
C GLY A 82 -4.59 -0.68 1.48
N SER A 83 -4.87 -1.71 2.28
CA SER A 83 -4.11 -2.97 2.25
C SER A 83 -4.20 -3.71 0.91
N GLY A 84 -5.20 -3.39 0.08
CA GLY A 84 -5.44 -4.02 -1.21
C GLY A 84 -5.86 -5.49 -1.11
N VAL A 85 -5.87 -6.14 -2.26
CA VAL A 85 -6.12 -7.59 -2.33
C VAL A 85 -4.93 -8.34 -1.73
N PRO A 86 -5.14 -9.27 -0.79
CA PRO A 86 -4.04 -10.02 -0.19
C PRO A 86 -3.32 -10.86 -1.23
N THR A 87 -2.01 -10.77 -1.22
CA THR A 87 -1.09 -11.50 -2.11
C THR A 87 -0.03 -12.21 -1.28
N VAL A 88 1.11 -12.57 -1.86
CA VAL A 88 2.25 -13.11 -1.11
C VAL A 88 2.93 -11.99 -0.32
N GLY A 89 3.33 -12.27 0.93
CA GLY A 89 4.02 -11.32 1.79
C GLY A 89 3.08 -10.28 2.39
N ASN A 90 1.95 -10.72 2.95
CA ASN A 90 1.06 -9.85 3.73
C ASN A 90 1.75 -9.39 5.02
N VAL A 91 1.35 -8.26 5.56
CA VAL A 91 1.99 -7.66 6.75
C VAL A 91 2.08 -8.67 7.90
N HIS A 92 0.99 -9.37 8.25
CA HIS A 92 1.01 -10.36 9.33
C HIS A 92 1.98 -11.52 9.07
N GLU A 93 2.10 -12.01 7.83
CA GLU A 93 3.04 -13.08 7.47
C GLU A 93 4.50 -12.63 7.68
N ILE A 94 4.79 -11.38 7.31
CA ILE A 94 6.12 -10.79 7.45
C ILE A 94 6.46 -10.60 8.92
N VAL A 95 5.56 -9.98 9.70
CA VAL A 95 5.84 -9.70 11.12
C VAL A 95 5.89 -10.96 11.95
N ASP A 96 5.05 -11.96 11.68
CA ASP A 96 5.05 -13.25 12.36
C ASP A 96 6.38 -14.01 12.18
N SER A 97 7.08 -13.78 11.06
CA SER A 97 8.42 -14.34 10.85
C SER A 97 9.49 -13.75 11.77
N VAL A 98 9.25 -12.53 12.31
CA VAL A 98 10.16 -11.82 13.23
C VAL A 98 9.67 -11.91 14.66
N ASN A 99 8.37 -11.69 14.87
CA ASN A 99 7.71 -11.76 16.17
C ASN A 99 6.30 -12.39 16.00
N PRO A 100 6.12 -13.68 16.41
CA PRO A 100 4.86 -14.41 16.23
C PRO A 100 3.69 -13.90 17.08
N ASP A 101 3.94 -12.98 18.02
CA ASP A 101 2.90 -12.35 18.84
C ASP A 101 2.41 -11.01 18.25
N SER A 102 2.87 -10.64 17.06
CA SER A 102 2.48 -9.42 16.39
C SER A 102 1.00 -9.41 16.00
N ARG A 103 0.45 -8.21 15.91
CA ARG A 103 -0.97 -7.95 15.63
C ARG A 103 -1.11 -7.07 14.42
N CYS A 104 -2.12 -7.31 13.61
CA CYS A 104 -2.36 -6.53 12.39
C CYS A 104 -3.86 -6.33 12.14
N VAL A 105 -4.24 -5.08 11.89
CA VAL A 105 -5.56 -4.72 11.38
C VAL A 105 -5.41 -4.17 9.99
N TYR A 106 -6.08 -4.80 9.04
CA TYR A 106 -6.16 -4.38 7.63
C TYR A 106 -7.38 -3.52 7.40
N VAL A 107 -7.24 -2.49 6.58
CA VAL A 107 -8.35 -1.61 6.19
C VAL A 107 -8.29 -1.39 4.68
N ASP A 108 -9.42 -1.60 4.02
CA ASP A 108 -9.57 -1.25 2.61
C ASP A 108 -11.02 -0.81 2.33
N ASN A 109 -11.24 0.02 1.32
CA ASN A 109 -12.57 0.41 0.88
C ASN A 109 -13.13 -0.50 -0.23
N GLU A 110 -12.26 -1.26 -0.93
CA GLU A 110 -12.65 -2.18 -1.99
C GLU A 110 -13.26 -3.46 -1.40
N PRO A 111 -14.54 -3.76 -1.68
CA PRO A 111 -15.20 -4.93 -1.10
C PRO A 111 -14.50 -6.25 -1.39
N VAL A 112 -13.86 -6.37 -2.56
CA VAL A 112 -13.12 -7.58 -2.97
C VAL A 112 -11.89 -7.77 -2.10
N ALA A 113 -11.12 -6.70 -1.86
CA ALA A 113 -9.94 -6.74 -1.00
C ALA A 113 -10.32 -7.18 0.43
N VAL A 114 -11.39 -6.59 0.97
CA VAL A 114 -11.91 -6.93 2.31
C VAL A 114 -12.36 -8.39 2.38
N ALA A 115 -13.17 -8.86 1.43
CA ALA A 115 -13.69 -10.23 1.44
C ALA A 115 -12.56 -11.27 1.30
N HIS A 116 -11.58 -11.03 0.44
CA HIS A 116 -10.43 -11.93 0.29
C HIS A 116 -9.52 -11.92 1.53
N SER A 117 -9.33 -10.76 2.16
CA SER A 117 -8.60 -10.66 3.43
C SER A 117 -9.32 -11.43 4.55
N GLN A 118 -10.67 -11.35 4.63
CA GLN A 118 -11.45 -12.13 5.57
C GLN A 118 -11.23 -13.64 5.38
N VAL A 119 -11.38 -14.13 4.16
CA VAL A 119 -11.16 -15.56 3.84
C VAL A 119 -9.74 -16.00 4.14
N LEU A 120 -8.74 -15.15 3.85
CA LEU A 120 -7.34 -15.44 4.16
C LEU A 120 -7.13 -15.59 5.67
N LEU A 121 -7.62 -14.61 6.44
CA LEU A 121 -7.45 -14.59 7.89
C LEU A 121 -8.24 -15.69 8.60
N GLU A 122 -9.41 -16.08 8.09
CA GLU A 122 -10.16 -17.24 8.58
C GLU A 122 -9.40 -18.56 8.42
N ARG A 123 -8.60 -18.69 7.36
CA ARG A 123 -7.85 -19.91 7.04
C ARG A 123 -6.47 -19.97 7.66
N HIS A 124 -5.80 -18.85 7.76
CA HIS A 124 -4.36 -18.76 8.07
C HIS A 124 -4.03 -17.72 9.16
N GLY A 125 -5.02 -16.92 9.56
CA GLY A 125 -4.84 -15.91 10.61
C GLY A 125 -5.15 -16.42 12.00
N ASP A 126 -5.00 -15.52 12.97
CA ASP A 126 -5.42 -15.68 14.35
C ASP A 126 -6.41 -14.56 14.70
N PRO A 127 -7.67 -14.85 15.02
CA PRO A 127 -8.69 -13.84 15.29
C PRO A 127 -8.40 -12.95 16.51
N ASN A 128 -7.47 -13.38 17.40
CA ASN A 128 -7.03 -12.55 18.52
C ASN A 128 -5.94 -11.55 18.11
N ARG A 129 -5.31 -11.74 16.96
CA ARG A 129 -4.17 -10.95 16.49
C ARG A 129 -4.40 -10.29 15.13
N HIS A 130 -5.36 -10.76 14.35
CA HIS A 130 -5.59 -10.27 12.99
C HIS A 130 -7.06 -9.93 12.79
N ALA A 131 -7.30 -8.76 12.17
CA ALA A 131 -8.64 -8.35 11.77
C ALA A 131 -8.61 -7.61 10.43
N VAL A 132 -9.75 -7.54 9.75
CA VAL A 132 -9.95 -6.73 8.56
C VAL A 132 -11.22 -5.90 8.69
N LEU A 133 -11.15 -4.65 8.25
CA LEU A 133 -12.24 -3.69 8.27
C LEU A 133 -12.46 -3.14 6.86
N LYS A 134 -13.73 -3.01 6.45
CA LYS A 134 -14.07 -2.15 5.34
C LYS A 134 -14.10 -0.71 5.84
N GLY A 135 -13.29 0.19 5.24
CA GLY A 135 -13.25 1.59 5.67
C GLY A 135 -12.59 2.47 4.62
N ASP A 136 -12.94 3.76 4.66
CA ASP A 136 -12.34 4.78 3.82
C ASP A 136 -11.26 5.51 4.60
N LEU A 137 -10.06 5.57 4.05
CA LEU A 137 -8.89 6.24 4.66
C LEU A 137 -9.14 7.73 4.93
N ARG A 138 -10.10 8.34 4.24
CA ARG A 138 -10.55 9.73 4.49
C ARG A 138 -11.28 9.94 5.82
N GLU A 139 -11.62 8.85 6.52
CA GLU A 139 -12.35 8.86 7.79
C GLU A 139 -11.48 8.35 8.97
N PRO A 140 -10.37 9.05 9.33
CA PRO A 140 -9.38 8.55 10.29
C PRO A 140 -9.98 8.18 11.65
N GLU A 141 -10.86 9.00 12.21
CA GLU A 141 -11.44 8.78 13.54
C GLU A 141 -12.40 7.58 13.54
N ASP A 142 -13.16 7.37 12.47
CA ASP A 142 -14.03 6.19 12.36
C ASP A 142 -13.20 4.92 12.24
N ILE A 143 -12.20 4.91 11.36
CA ILE A 143 -11.28 3.76 11.20
C ILE A 143 -10.58 3.47 12.53
N TRP A 144 -10.02 4.50 13.18
CA TRP A 144 -9.34 4.33 14.46
C TRP A 144 -10.27 3.72 15.52
N ARG A 145 -11.43 4.30 15.71
CA ARG A 145 -12.44 3.81 16.66
C ARG A 145 -12.80 2.34 16.40
N ARG A 146 -13.00 1.97 15.14
CA ARG A 146 -13.36 0.60 14.74
C ARG A 146 -12.18 -0.35 14.85
N ALA A 147 -10.98 0.07 14.52
CA ALA A 147 -9.76 -0.73 14.66
C ALA A 147 -9.50 -1.06 16.14
N MET A 148 -9.64 -0.08 17.03
CA MET A 148 -9.51 -0.31 18.48
C MET A 148 -10.65 -1.21 19.01
N ALA A 149 -11.87 -1.07 18.49
CA ALA A 149 -13.02 -1.92 18.89
C ALA A 149 -12.86 -3.40 18.49
N THR A 150 -11.95 -3.75 17.58
CA THR A 150 -11.62 -5.17 17.29
C THR A 150 -10.97 -5.86 18.49
N GLY A 151 -10.36 -5.13 19.42
CA GLY A 151 -9.55 -5.66 20.50
C GLY A 151 -8.19 -6.20 20.07
N VAL A 152 -7.85 -6.10 18.78
CA VAL A 152 -6.55 -6.53 18.23
C VAL A 152 -5.46 -5.53 18.58
N LEU A 153 -5.74 -4.23 18.47
CA LEU A 153 -4.78 -3.16 18.74
C LEU A 153 -5.00 -2.54 20.12
N ASN A 154 -3.92 -2.14 20.76
CA ASN A 154 -3.91 -1.38 22.01
C ASN A 154 -3.50 0.07 21.70
N PRO A 155 -4.38 1.07 21.94
CA PRO A 155 -4.10 2.47 21.67
C PRO A 155 -3.01 3.09 22.55
N ASP A 156 -2.61 2.42 23.63
CA ASP A 156 -1.58 2.88 24.58
C ASP A 156 -0.17 2.40 24.21
N GLU A 157 -0.04 1.58 23.18
CA GLU A 157 1.24 1.01 22.72
C GLU A 157 1.58 1.49 21.29
N PRO A 158 2.87 1.66 20.93
CA PRO A 158 3.26 2.10 19.59
C PRO A 158 2.69 1.24 18.46
N ILE A 159 2.23 1.90 17.40
CA ILE A 159 1.63 1.28 16.22
C ILE A 159 2.46 1.63 14.98
N GLY A 160 2.74 0.64 14.13
CA GLY A 160 3.20 0.85 12.77
C GLY A 160 2.01 1.15 11.86
N LEU A 161 1.79 2.43 11.55
CA LEU A 161 0.82 2.86 10.55
C LEU A 161 1.42 2.69 9.16
N ILE A 162 0.74 1.95 8.30
CA ILE A 162 1.18 1.66 6.94
C ILE A 162 0.23 2.31 5.95
N ILE A 163 0.77 3.16 5.06
CA ILE A 163 0.06 3.78 3.93
C ILE A 163 0.97 3.68 2.71
N VAL A 164 1.05 2.49 2.12
CA VAL A 164 1.98 2.18 1.03
C VAL A 164 1.21 1.94 -0.27
N GLY A 165 1.50 2.74 -1.30
CA GLY A 165 0.87 2.57 -2.60
C GLY A 165 -0.57 3.11 -2.68
N VAL A 166 -0.93 4.09 -1.87
CA VAL A 166 -2.32 4.58 -1.72
C VAL A 166 -2.45 6.08 -1.91
N LEU A 167 -1.59 6.91 -1.29
CA LEU A 167 -1.79 8.37 -1.21
C LEU A 167 -1.78 9.09 -2.57
N TYR A 168 -1.25 8.48 -3.61
CA TYR A 168 -1.32 9.04 -4.95
C TYR A 168 -2.69 8.90 -5.63
N PHE A 169 -3.66 8.24 -4.99
CA PHE A 169 -5.07 8.24 -5.41
C PHE A 169 -5.90 9.34 -4.74
N PHE A 170 -5.27 10.19 -3.92
CA PHE A 170 -5.93 11.29 -3.23
C PHE A 170 -5.51 12.63 -3.83
N GLY A 171 -6.50 13.34 -4.38
CA GLY A 171 -6.31 14.67 -4.94
C GLY A 171 -6.26 15.77 -3.86
N PRO A 172 -5.99 17.03 -4.26
CA PRO A 172 -6.01 18.17 -3.34
C PRO A 172 -7.35 18.35 -2.63
N GLU A 173 -8.45 17.96 -3.28
CA GLU A 173 -9.82 18.02 -2.74
C GLU A 173 -10.06 17.09 -1.55
N ASP A 174 -9.30 16.02 -1.45
CA ASP A 174 -9.35 15.07 -0.33
C ASP A 174 -8.55 15.55 0.89
N ASP A 175 -7.73 16.59 0.74
CA ASP A 175 -6.78 17.04 1.78
C ASP A 175 -5.92 15.91 2.37
N PRO A 176 -5.12 15.20 1.56
CA PRO A 176 -4.37 14.04 2.03
C PRO A 176 -3.36 14.36 3.13
N HIS A 177 -2.81 15.57 3.19
CA HIS A 177 -1.94 15.99 4.28
C HIS A 177 -2.72 16.11 5.59
N GLY A 178 -3.93 16.69 5.56
CA GLY A 178 -4.82 16.76 6.72
C GLY A 178 -5.26 15.36 7.17
N ILE A 179 -5.53 14.44 6.24
CA ILE A 179 -5.84 13.04 6.56
C ILE A 179 -4.69 12.39 7.33
N VAL A 180 -3.46 12.46 6.83
CA VAL A 180 -2.29 11.87 7.48
C VAL A 180 -2.01 12.53 8.84
N ALA A 181 -2.16 13.85 8.94
CA ALA A 181 -2.02 14.57 10.20
C ALA A 181 -3.03 14.10 11.26
N ARG A 182 -4.28 13.85 10.89
CA ARG A 182 -5.31 13.31 11.79
C ARG A 182 -4.95 11.91 12.28
N TYR A 183 -4.44 11.01 11.40
CA TYR A 183 -3.91 9.71 11.84
C TYR A 183 -2.74 9.87 12.78
N ARG A 184 -1.77 10.76 12.46
CA ARG A 184 -0.65 11.05 13.35
C ARG A 184 -1.14 11.45 14.74
N ASP A 185 -2.14 12.32 14.83
CA ASP A 185 -2.64 12.82 16.12
C ASP A 185 -3.32 11.72 16.96
N LEU A 186 -3.92 10.71 16.31
CA LEU A 186 -4.50 9.54 16.97
C LEU A 186 -3.45 8.54 17.46
N LEU A 187 -2.28 8.47 16.81
CA LEU A 187 -1.22 7.51 17.18
C LEU A 187 -0.59 7.86 18.54
N PRO A 188 -0.26 6.88 19.40
CA PRO A 188 0.56 7.11 20.58
C PRO A 188 2.01 7.47 20.24
N SER A 189 2.72 8.13 21.17
CA SER A 189 4.16 8.40 21.05
C SER A 189 4.95 7.11 20.82
N GLY A 190 6.00 7.17 20.01
CA GLY A 190 6.81 6.00 19.62
C GLY A 190 6.24 5.22 18.45
N SER A 191 5.05 5.58 17.93
CA SER A 191 4.48 5.01 16.71
C SER A 191 5.24 5.43 15.46
N TYR A 192 4.97 4.75 14.34
CA TYR A 192 5.65 5.01 13.08
C TYR A 192 4.65 5.17 11.93
N LEU A 193 5.04 5.94 10.93
CA LEU A 193 4.38 6.00 9.61
C LEU A 193 5.33 5.43 8.56
N LEU A 194 4.95 4.33 7.92
CA LEU A 194 5.57 3.81 6.70
C LEU A 194 4.73 4.23 5.50
N SER A 195 5.30 4.99 4.58
CA SER A 195 4.56 5.46 3.41
C SER A 195 5.40 5.46 2.15
N SER A 196 4.72 5.36 1.01
CA SER A 196 5.30 5.50 -0.31
C SER A 196 4.41 6.32 -1.23
N HIS A 197 5.04 6.92 -2.25
CA HIS A 197 4.36 7.74 -3.23
C HIS A 197 4.99 7.57 -4.61
N MET A 198 4.21 7.83 -5.65
CA MET A 198 4.74 7.99 -7.01
C MET A 198 5.23 9.42 -7.21
N THR A 199 6.35 9.59 -7.91
CA THR A 199 6.93 10.88 -8.23
C THR A 199 7.43 10.94 -9.67
N GLU A 200 7.48 12.13 -10.23
CA GLU A 200 8.12 12.43 -11.51
C GLU A 200 9.45 13.17 -11.34
N ASP A 201 9.89 13.36 -10.10
CA ASP A 201 11.20 13.94 -9.82
C ASP A 201 12.29 13.08 -10.50
N GLU A 202 13.24 13.75 -11.16
CA GLU A 202 14.34 13.10 -11.89
C GLU A 202 13.89 12.10 -12.98
N ALA A 203 12.62 12.18 -13.42
CA ALA A 203 12.12 11.35 -14.51
C ALA A 203 12.90 11.63 -15.80
N PRO A 204 13.35 10.60 -16.54
CA PRO A 204 13.90 10.81 -17.87
C PRO A 204 12.88 11.54 -18.77
N GLU A 205 13.36 12.56 -19.49
CA GLU A 205 12.50 13.39 -20.35
C GLU A 205 11.74 12.53 -21.39
N GLU A 206 12.37 11.46 -21.87
CA GLU A 206 11.81 10.49 -22.82
C GLU A 206 10.66 9.64 -22.26
N ASP A 207 10.49 9.61 -20.95
CA ASP A 207 9.43 8.85 -20.28
C ASP A 207 8.25 9.73 -19.84
N LEU A 208 8.36 11.05 -19.89
CA LEU A 208 7.32 11.97 -19.42
C LEU A 208 6.01 11.78 -20.20
N ASP A 209 6.06 11.68 -21.53
CA ASP A 209 4.88 11.47 -22.37
C ASP A 209 4.16 10.16 -22.04
N LYS A 210 4.90 9.08 -21.75
CA LYS A 210 4.33 7.78 -21.36
C LYS A 210 3.65 7.86 -19.99
N ARG A 211 4.25 8.62 -19.07
CA ARG A 211 3.70 8.82 -17.71
C ARG A 211 2.43 9.65 -17.75
N ASP A 212 2.40 10.69 -18.58
CA ASP A 212 1.20 11.48 -18.84
C ASP A 212 0.07 10.62 -19.43
N GLU A 213 0.39 9.75 -20.37
CA GLU A 213 -0.59 8.84 -20.96
C GLU A 213 -1.15 7.86 -19.91
N VAL A 214 -0.31 7.28 -19.04
CA VAL A 214 -0.76 6.42 -17.93
C VAL A 214 -1.65 7.20 -16.97
N ARG A 215 -1.31 8.43 -16.61
CA ARG A 215 -2.13 9.30 -15.78
C ARG A 215 -3.50 9.56 -16.42
N ASN A 216 -3.53 9.87 -17.72
CA ASN A 216 -4.76 10.06 -18.49
C ASN A 216 -5.62 8.79 -18.57
N GLN A 217 -4.98 7.59 -18.60
CA GLN A 217 -5.71 6.32 -18.54
C GLN A 217 -6.39 6.16 -17.19
N TYR A 218 -5.69 6.44 -16.08
CA TYR A 218 -6.25 6.35 -14.73
C TYR A 218 -7.40 7.31 -14.46
N GLN A 219 -7.48 8.46 -15.14
CA GLN A 219 -8.67 9.34 -15.10
C GLN A 219 -9.96 8.66 -15.56
N ARG A 220 -9.85 7.51 -16.25
CA ARG A 220 -10.99 6.69 -16.70
C ARG A 220 -11.21 5.45 -15.82
N SER A 221 -10.50 5.33 -14.74
CA SER A 221 -10.71 4.30 -13.72
C SER A 221 -11.52 4.85 -12.55
N SER A 222 -11.73 4.06 -11.52
CA SER A 222 -12.40 4.49 -10.29
C SER A 222 -11.55 5.46 -9.44
N SER A 223 -10.30 5.73 -9.81
CA SER A 223 -9.40 6.60 -9.04
C SER A 223 -8.37 7.27 -9.96
N GLU A 224 -8.20 8.57 -9.82
CA GLU A 224 -7.19 9.35 -10.53
C GLU A 224 -5.81 9.19 -9.89
N LEU A 225 -4.74 9.43 -10.67
CA LEU A 225 -3.37 9.48 -10.18
C LEU A 225 -2.90 10.92 -9.97
N HIS A 226 -2.43 11.21 -8.78
CA HIS A 226 -1.85 12.50 -8.40
C HIS A 226 -0.38 12.32 -8.05
N MET A 227 0.52 12.78 -8.91
CA MET A 227 1.95 12.74 -8.66
C MET A 227 2.34 13.85 -7.69
N ARG A 228 3.36 13.60 -6.87
CA ARG A 228 3.91 14.59 -5.94
C ARG A 228 5.42 14.61 -6.04
N THR A 229 5.98 15.79 -5.86
CA THR A 229 7.43 15.94 -5.70
C THR A 229 7.90 15.29 -4.41
N ARG A 230 9.19 15.01 -4.32
CA ARG A 230 9.83 14.52 -3.10
C ARG A 230 9.59 15.46 -1.90
N ALA A 231 9.56 16.76 -2.15
CA ALA A 231 9.28 17.78 -1.12
C ALA A 231 7.84 17.65 -0.62
N GLU A 232 6.85 17.62 -1.51
CA GLU A 232 5.43 17.44 -1.15
C GLU A 232 5.18 16.10 -0.46
N PHE A 233 5.87 15.02 -0.86
CA PHE A 233 5.77 13.73 -0.16
C PHE A 233 6.37 13.81 1.25
N ARG A 234 7.47 14.56 1.44
CA ARG A 234 8.08 14.76 2.75
C ARG A 234 7.12 15.44 3.73
N ASP A 235 6.26 16.34 3.26
CA ASP A 235 5.30 17.08 4.09
C ASP A 235 4.27 16.15 4.76
N PHE A 236 4.02 14.94 4.24
CA PHE A 236 3.22 13.93 4.94
C PHE A 236 3.83 13.48 6.28
N PHE A 237 5.13 13.68 6.45
CA PHE A 237 5.85 13.33 7.68
C PHE A 237 5.97 14.49 8.69
N ASP A 238 5.23 15.58 8.48
CA ASP A 238 5.20 16.67 9.46
C ASP A 238 4.76 16.15 10.83
N GLY A 239 5.59 16.44 11.86
CA GLY A 239 5.40 15.93 13.22
C GLY A 239 5.93 14.51 13.47
N PHE A 240 6.57 13.89 12.46
CA PHE A 240 7.37 12.69 12.60
C PHE A 240 8.86 13.02 12.44
N GLU A 241 9.71 12.28 13.11
CA GLU A 241 11.16 12.26 12.89
C GLU A 241 11.46 11.22 11.81
N LEU A 242 11.99 11.66 10.65
CA LEU A 242 12.36 10.73 9.58
C LEU A 242 13.46 9.79 10.05
N VAL A 243 13.25 8.50 9.82
CA VAL A 243 14.25 7.45 10.04
C VAL A 243 15.20 7.44 8.83
N GLU A 244 16.51 7.36 9.09
CA GLU A 244 17.48 7.22 8.01
C GLU A 244 17.15 6.02 7.09
N PRO A 245 17.31 6.16 5.79
CA PRO A 245 17.95 7.25 5.04
C PRO A 245 17.03 8.44 4.69
N GLY A 246 15.83 8.54 5.27
CA GLY A 246 14.85 9.58 4.96
C GLY A 246 14.01 9.25 3.73
N VAL A 247 13.64 10.27 2.95
CA VAL A 247 12.89 10.10 1.70
C VAL A 247 13.86 9.73 0.58
N VAL A 248 13.79 8.48 0.12
CA VAL A 248 14.63 7.94 -0.95
C VAL A 248 13.81 7.19 -1.99
N TRP A 249 14.43 6.81 -3.09
CA TRP A 249 13.81 5.88 -4.04
C TRP A 249 13.54 4.53 -3.37
N LEU A 250 12.39 3.90 -3.68
CA LEU A 250 12.01 2.63 -3.07
C LEU A 250 13.13 1.56 -3.11
N PRO A 251 13.89 1.40 -4.21
CA PRO A 251 14.98 0.42 -4.25
C PRO A 251 16.13 0.70 -3.28
N GLU A 252 16.31 1.94 -2.82
CA GLU A 252 17.44 2.34 -1.96
C GLU A 252 17.17 2.17 -0.47
N TRP A 253 15.88 2.07 -0.08
CA TRP A 253 15.51 2.05 1.32
C TRP A 253 15.86 0.72 1.99
N HIS A 254 16.77 0.73 2.96
CA HIS A 254 17.19 -0.40 3.79
C HIS A 254 17.37 -1.73 3.03
N LEU A 255 18.33 -1.75 2.10
CA LEU A 255 18.62 -2.93 1.27
C LEU A 255 19.11 -4.16 2.05
N ASP A 256 19.62 -3.96 3.26
CA ASP A 256 19.98 -5.01 4.21
C ASP A 256 18.78 -5.87 4.67
N GLU A 257 17.56 -5.33 4.55
CA GLU A 257 16.30 -6.01 4.86
C GLU A 257 15.69 -6.76 3.66
N ARG A 258 16.32 -6.74 2.49
CA ARG A 258 15.75 -7.32 1.26
C ARG A 258 15.74 -8.86 1.29
N GLU A 259 14.72 -9.45 0.70
CA GLU A 259 14.58 -10.90 0.50
C GLU A 259 14.65 -11.32 -0.97
N SER A 260 14.43 -10.41 -1.89
CA SER A 260 14.46 -10.67 -3.32
C SER A 260 15.43 -9.75 -4.06
N LYS A 261 15.59 -10.00 -5.36
CA LYS A 261 16.48 -9.23 -6.23
C LYS A 261 15.74 -8.33 -7.23
N VAL A 262 14.45 -8.08 -7.01
CA VAL A 262 13.70 -7.25 -7.97
C VAL A 262 14.23 -5.82 -8.02
N THR A 263 14.74 -5.32 -6.88
CA THR A 263 15.38 -4.01 -6.76
C THR A 263 16.73 -3.91 -7.48
N ASP A 264 17.40 -5.04 -7.76
CA ASP A 264 18.71 -5.05 -8.44
C ASP A 264 18.65 -4.40 -9.83
N ARG A 265 17.47 -4.39 -10.47
CA ARG A 265 17.25 -3.72 -11.77
C ARG A 265 17.44 -2.20 -11.72
N TYR A 266 17.29 -1.62 -10.55
CA TYR A 266 17.28 -0.17 -10.33
C TYR A 266 18.54 0.34 -9.62
N VAL A 267 19.57 -0.52 -9.47
CA VAL A 267 20.84 -0.12 -8.80
C VAL A 267 21.51 1.05 -9.52
N ASP A 268 21.54 1.00 -10.87
CA ASP A 268 22.18 2.04 -11.68
C ASP A 268 21.23 3.23 -12.00
N ASN A 269 19.92 3.03 -11.84
CA ASN A 269 18.90 4.05 -12.09
C ASN A 269 17.73 3.89 -11.12
N PRO A 270 17.87 4.31 -9.85
CA PRO A 270 16.78 4.20 -8.87
C PRO A 270 15.53 5.00 -9.24
N ALA A 271 15.68 6.14 -9.90
CA ALA A 271 14.58 6.98 -10.38
C ALA A 271 13.67 6.27 -11.39
N GLY A 272 14.19 5.27 -12.10
CA GLY A 272 13.42 4.44 -13.03
C GLY A 272 12.27 3.67 -12.38
N CYS A 273 12.28 3.51 -11.04
CA CYS A 273 11.18 2.89 -10.31
C CYS A 273 10.00 3.83 -10.05
N ASN A 274 10.07 5.12 -10.35
CA ASN A 274 8.97 6.09 -10.14
C ASN A 274 8.45 6.22 -8.71
N GLY A 275 8.99 5.49 -7.78
CA GLY A 275 8.49 5.39 -6.43
C GLY A 275 9.50 5.87 -5.40
N ILE A 276 9.05 6.71 -4.50
CA ILE A 276 9.77 7.15 -3.31
C ILE A 276 9.09 6.64 -2.06
N GLY A 277 9.85 6.45 -1.00
CA GLY A 277 9.31 6.00 0.27
C GLY A 277 10.12 6.51 1.45
N ALA A 278 9.50 6.47 2.61
CA ALA A 278 10.10 6.86 3.87
C ALA A 278 9.42 6.18 5.05
N LEU A 279 10.11 6.20 6.17
CA LEU A 279 9.61 5.84 7.48
C LEU A 279 9.81 7.04 8.41
N GLY A 280 8.79 7.41 9.17
CA GLY A 280 8.86 8.44 10.20
C GLY A 280 8.45 7.90 11.55
N ARG A 281 9.12 8.32 12.62
CA ARG A 281 8.79 7.98 14.01
C ARG A 281 8.09 9.16 14.69
N LYS A 282 6.97 8.91 15.32
CA LYS A 282 6.31 9.90 16.18
C LYS A 282 7.09 10.05 17.50
N PRO A 283 7.51 11.26 17.88
CA PRO A 283 8.23 11.54 19.12
C PRO A 283 7.50 11.09 20.38
#